data_42c35470c53584616e6c662c20893538
#
_entry.id   42c35470c53584616e6c662c20893538
#
_cell.length_a   1.000
_cell.length_b   1.000
_cell.length_c   1.000
_cell.angle_alpha   90.00
_cell.angle_beta   90.00
_cell.angle_gamma   90.00
#
_symmetry.space_group_name_H-M   'P 1'
#
loop_
_entity.id
_entity.type
_entity.pdbx_description
1 polymer ?
#
loop_
_entity_poly.entity_id
_entity_poly.type
_entity_poly.pdbx_seq_one_letter_code
_entity_poly.pdbx_strand_id
1 'polypeptide(L)'
;MWLRLRQIALIVADADTVAADLNAVFGIEVAYIDEHLPPAYGLQNRLLPVGTQFIEVCSPVRENTAGGRYLERRGGDGGYMVICQADDHAPRKARVEELGIRVVAARDTETACLMQLHPQDTGGSFLEIDWHVGADDLIPGWSHAIRGPWQDFIRTGRVRSIVAAEIQS
;
A
#
# COMPACT_ATOMS: atom_id res chain seq x y z
N MET A 1 21.08 -5.48 -5.23
CA MET A 1 20.11 -5.12 -4.15
C MET A 1 19.23 -4.00 -4.65
N TRP A 2 17.90 -4.22 -4.74
CA TRP A 2 16.96 -3.20 -5.21
C TRP A 2 15.78 -3.05 -4.22
N LEU A 3 15.17 -1.87 -4.24
CA LEU A 3 13.91 -1.52 -3.59
C LEU A 3 13.08 -0.74 -4.60
N ARG A 4 11.83 -1.12 -4.81
CA ARG A 4 10.95 -0.45 -5.78
C ARG A 4 9.60 -0.09 -5.18
N LEU A 5 9.10 1.07 -5.52
CA LEU A 5 7.75 1.50 -5.16
C LEU A 5 6.72 0.60 -5.82
N ARG A 6 5.80 0.03 -5.01
CA ARG A 6 4.74 -0.84 -5.51
C ARG A 6 3.35 -0.26 -5.26
N GLN A 7 3.16 0.43 -4.15
CA GLN A 7 1.82 0.86 -3.78
C GLN A 7 1.88 2.13 -2.95
N ILE A 8 0.87 2.97 -3.11
CA ILE A 8 0.56 4.08 -2.23
C ILE A 8 -0.83 3.82 -1.65
N ALA A 9 -0.95 3.80 -0.32
CA ALA A 9 -2.22 3.69 0.37
C ALA A 9 -2.68 5.06 0.89
N LEU A 10 -3.94 5.34 0.64
CA LEU A 10 -4.66 6.52 1.09
C LEU A 10 -5.67 6.11 2.16
N ILE A 11 -5.89 6.95 3.17
CA ILE A 11 -7.06 6.85 4.04
C ILE A 11 -7.98 8.01 3.71
N VAL A 12 -9.23 7.68 3.40
CA VAL A 12 -10.25 8.61 2.94
C VAL A 12 -11.58 8.37 3.68
N ALA A 13 -12.45 9.36 3.67
CA ALA A 13 -13.77 9.24 4.28
C ALA A 13 -14.68 8.27 3.51
N ASP A 14 -14.60 8.29 2.18
CA ASP A 14 -15.40 7.46 1.27
C ASP A 14 -14.54 6.89 0.14
N ALA A 15 -14.24 5.58 0.22
CA ALA A 15 -13.39 4.91 -0.75
C ALA A 15 -14.02 4.80 -2.14
N ASP A 16 -15.34 4.69 -2.24
CA ASP A 16 -16.02 4.57 -3.53
C ASP A 16 -16.01 5.90 -4.31
N THR A 17 -16.26 7.00 -3.63
CA THR A 17 -16.18 8.34 -4.23
C THR A 17 -14.77 8.62 -4.75
N VAL A 18 -13.75 8.40 -3.93
CA VAL A 18 -12.35 8.67 -4.34
C VAL A 18 -11.90 7.72 -5.46
N ALA A 19 -12.29 6.44 -5.43
CA ALA A 19 -12.00 5.51 -6.52
C ALA A 19 -12.66 5.94 -7.84
N ALA A 20 -13.90 6.45 -7.79
CA ALA A 20 -14.59 6.99 -8.96
C ALA A 20 -13.88 8.24 -9.52
N ASP A 21 -13.40 9.13 -8.66
CA ASP A 21 -12.63 10.31 -9.06
C ASP A 21 -11.29 9.92 -9.71
N LEU A 22 -10.57 8.96 -9.13
CA LEU A 22 -9.34 8.42 -9.72
C LEU A 22 -9.59 7.78 -11.09
N ASN A 23 -10.70 7.07 -11.27
CA ASN A 23 -11.11 6.54 -12.57
C ASN A 23 -11.39 7.68 -13.55
N ALA A 24 -12.16 8.68 -13.16
CA ALA A 24 -12.54 9.81 -14.04
C ALA A 24 -11.30 10.60 -14.51
N VAL A 25 -10.33 10.83 -13.62
CA VAL A 25 -9.11 11.61 -13.90
C VAL A 25 -8.07 10.78 -14.63
N PHE A 26 -7.73 9.61 -14.10
CA PHE A 26 -6.59 8.80 -14.56
C PHE A 26 -6.99 7.64 -15.47
N GLY A 27 -8.27 7.29 -15.53
CA GLY A 27 -8.77 6.15 -16.31
C GLY A 27 -8.33 4.80 -15.73
N ILE A 28 -8.03 4.73 -14.44
CA ILE A 28 -7.69 3.49 -13.73
C ILE A 28 -8.95 2.91 -13.08
N GLU A 29 -9.03 1.59 -12.98
CA GLU A 29 -10.23 0.88 -12.53
C GLU A 29 -9.95 0.10 -11.24
N VAL A 30 -10.98 -0.12 -10.42
CA VAL A 30 -10.86 -1.00 -9.23
C VAL A 30 -10.71 -2.44 -9.71
N ALA A 31 -9.58 -3.04 -9.38
CA ALA A 31 -9.25 -4.42 -9.73
C ALA A 31 -9.47 -5.41 -8.59
N TYR A 32 -9.44 -4.94 -7.33
CA TYR A 32 -9.52 -5.81 -6.17
C TYR A 32 -10.10 -5.08 -4.95
N ILE A 33 -10.86 -5.84 -4.17
CA ILE A 33 -11.38 -5.45 -2.87
C ILE A 33 -11.00 -6.58 -1.89
N ASP A 34 -10.32 -6.24 -0.81
CA ASP A 34 -9.91 -7.23 0.19
C ASP A 34 -10.98 -7.41 1.28
N GLU A 35 -11.69 -8.52 1.23
CA GLU A 35 -12.73 -8.87 2.20
C GLU A 35 -12.19 -9.15 3.60
N HIS A 36 -10.88 -9.30 3.78
CA HIS A 36 -10.25 -9.53 5.09
C HIS A 36 -9.92 -8.25 5.84
N LEU A 37 -9.84 -7.11 5.18
CA LEU A 37 -9.57 -5.83 5.83
C LEU A 37 -10.67 -5.41 6.83
N PRO A 38 -11.98 -5.56 6.54
CA PRO A 38 -13.02 -5.15 7.48
C PRO A 38 -12.94 -5.86 8.84
N PRO A 39 -12.83 -7.20 8.93
CA PRO A 39 -12.72 -7.88 10.21
C PRO A 39 -11.39 -7.60 10.92
N ALA A 40 -10.28 -7.50 10.20
CA ALA A 40 -8.95 -7.34 10.78
C ALA A 40 -8.69 -5.92 11.27
N TYR A 41 -8.97 -4.92 10.44
CA TYR A 41 -8.57 -3.52 10.69
C TYR A 41 -9.75 -2.55 10.78
N GLY A 42 -10.98 -3.00 10.47
CA GLY A 42 -12.16 -2.13 10.38
C GLY A 42 -12.08 -1.15 9.21
N LEU A 43 -11.41 -1.55 8.15
CA LEU A 43 -11.25 -0.80 6.90
C LEU A 43 -11.84 -1.61 5.74
N GLN A 44 -12.32 -0.91 4.74
CA GLN A 44 -12.53 -1.46 3.39
C GLN A 44 -11.56 -0.78 2.44
N ASN A 45 -11.24 -1.44 1.32
CA ASN A 45 -10.37 -0.85 0.33
C ASN A 45 -10.91 -0.93 -1.10
N ARG A 46 -10.29 -0.14 -1.97
CA ARG A 46 -10.38 -0.21 -3.42
C ARG A 46 -8.96 -0.17 -3.96
N LEU A 47 -8.53 -1.21 -4.64
CA LEU A 47 -7.19 -1.32 -5.18
C LEU A 47 -7.22 -1.09 -6.69
N LEU A 48 -6.51 -0.06 -7.15
CA LEU A 48 -6.50 0.39 -8.54
C LEU A 48 -5.08 0.24 -9.11
N PRO A 49 -4.86 -0.60 -10.15
CA PRO A 49 -3.56 -0.75 -10.77
C PRO A 49 -3.18 0.48 -11.62
N VAL A 50 -1.91 0.88 -11.49
CA VAL A 50 -1.22 1.88 -12.31
C VAL A 50 -0.01 1.18 -12.95
N GLY A 51 -0.20 0.57 -14.10
CA GLY A 51 0.78 -0.37 -14.65
C GLY A 51 0.94 -1.58 -13.73
N THR A 52 2.13 -1.81 -13.20
CA THR A 52 2.43 -2.89 -12.24
C THR A 52 2.45 -2.41 -10.78
N GLN A 53 2.03 -1.18 -10.53
CA GLN A 53 1.94 -0.55 -9.21
C GLN A 53 0.48 -0.32 -8.86
N PHE A 54 0.20 0.15 -7.63
CA PHE A 54 -1.17 0.32 -7.17
C PHE A 54 -1.39 1.62 -6.39
N ILE A 55 -2.58 2.18 -6.54
CA ILE A 55 -3.17 3.08 -5.56
C ILE A 55 -4.21 2.28 -4.79
N GLU A 56 -4.08 2.25 -3.48
CA GLU A 56 -5.05 1.67 -2.57
C GLU A 56 -5.80 2.78 -1.86
N VAL A 57 -7.10 2.77 -1.96
CA VAL A 57 -7.99 3.72 -1.29
C VAL A 57 -8.72 2.99 -0.19
N CYS A 58 -8.45 3.34 1.07
CA CYS A 58 -9.06 2.72 2.24
C CYS A 58 -10.00 3.69 2.96
N SER A 59 -11.13 3.20 3.44
CA SER A 59 -12.02 3.95 4.33
C SER A 59 -12.45 3.12 5.53
N PRO A 60 -12.68 3.76 6.71
CA PRO A 60 -13.18 3.08 7.90
C PRO A 60 -14.61 2.55 7.69
N VAL A 61 -14.88 1.32 8.16
CA VAL A 61 -16.24 0.73 8.17
C VAL A 61 -16.82 0.63 9.57
N ARG A 62 -16.07 1.07 10.59
CA ARG A 62 -16.52 1.16 11.99
C ARG A 62 -15.75 2.24 12.72
N GLU A 63 -16.29 2.65 13.87
CA GLU A 63 -15.63 3.61 14.76
C GLU A 63 -14.33 3.06 15.38
N ASN A 64 -13.52 3.97 15.91
CA ASN A 64 -12.29 3.66 16.66
C ASN A 64 -11.22 2.86 15.89
N THR A 65 -11.21 2.94 14.57
CA THR A 65 -10.13 2.36 13.75
C THR A 65 -8.89 3.26 13.73
N ALA A 66 -7.74 2.69 13.37
CA ALA A 66 -6.53 3.49 13.15
C ALA A 66 -6.71 4.50 12.01
N GLY A 67 -7.38 4.10 10.93
CA GLY A 67 -7.72 4.99 9.82
C GLY A 67 -8.69 6.11 10.21
N GLY A 68 -9.72 5.81 11.01
CA GLY A 68 -10.64 6.83 11.53
C GLY A 68 -9.93 7.89 12.37
N ARG A 69 -9.08 7.46 13.31
CA ARG A 69 -8.25 8.39 14.11
C ARG A 69 -7.26 9.20 13.25
N TYR A 70 -6.80 8.63 12.14
CA TYR A 70 -5.95 9.36 11.19
C TYR A 70 -6.74 10.49 10.51
N LEU A 71 -7.94 10.20 9.96
CA LEU A 71 -8.83 11.21 9.36
C LEU A 71 -9.15 12.36 10.32
N GLU A 72 -9.49 12.03 11.56
CA GLU A 72 -9.80 13.01 12.61
C GLU A 72 -8.61 13.94 12.87
N ARG A 73 -7.41 13.38 13.09
CA ARG A 73 -6.19 14.18 13.36
C ARG A 73 -5.77 15.03 12.19
N ARG A 74 -5.94 14.53 10.97
CA ARG A 74 -5.57 15.23 9.74
C ARG A 74 -6.63 16.28 9.34
N GLY A 75 -7.88 16.09 9.72
CA GLY A 75 -9.01 16.91 9.30
C GLY A 75 -9.48 16.61 7.88
N GLY A 76 -9.27 15.39 7.39
CA GLY A 76 -9.70 14.93 6.06
C GLY A 76 -8.81 13.84 5.47
N ASP A 77 -9.05 13.55 4.20
CA ASP A 77 -8.39 12.52 3.42
C ASP A 77 -6.88 12.75 3.27
N GLY A 78 -6.10 11.68 3.12
CA GLY A 78 -4.67 11.84 2.91
C GLY A 78 -3.88 10.58 2.65
N GLY A 79 -2.61 10.76 2.29
CA GLY A 79 -1.62 9.70 2.15
C GLY A 79 -1.32 9.05 3.49
N TYR A 80 -1.29 7.72 3.52
CA TYR A 80 -1.17 6.96 4.77
C TYR A 80 0.07 6.07 4.79
N MET A 81 0.33 5.38 3.68
CA MET A 81 1.42 4.41 3.60
C MET A 81 2.06 4.39 2.22
N VAL A 82 3.37 4.25 2.20
CA VAL A 82 4.16 3.94 0.99
C VAL A 82 4.63 2.50 1.14
N ILE A 83 4.35 1.65 0.14
CA ILE A 83 4.69 0.23 0.14
C ILE A 83 5.71 -0.03 -0.94
N CYS A 84 6.85 -0.56 -0.51
CA CYS A 84 7.97 -0.92 -1.37
C CYS A 84 8.17 -2.42 -1.39
N GLN A 85 8.60 -2.95 -2.52
CA GLN A 85 9.04 -4.33 -2.67
C GLN A 85 10.56 -4.39 -2.72
N ALA A 86 11.15 -5.33 -1.99
CA ALA A 86 12.58 -5.61 -1.98
C ALA A 86 12.92 -6.92 -2.71
N ASP A 87 14.14 -7.00 -3.22
CA ASP A 87 14.73 -8.24 -3.75
C ASP A 87 15.02 -9.25 -2.65
N ASP A 88 15.38 -8.78 -1.46
CA ASP A 88 15.70 -9.58 -0.28
C ASP A 88 15.29 -8.81 0.99
N HIS A 89 14.56 -9.49 1.88
CA HIS A 89 14.06 -8.91 3.11
C HIS A 89 15.10 -8.86 4.23
N ALA A 90 15.97 -9.87 4.31
CA ALA A 90 16.89 -10.03 5.45
C ALA A 90 17.87 -8.83 5.62
N PRO A 91 18.56 -8.32 4.58
CA PRO A 91 19.42 -7.15 4.73
C PRO A 91 18.65 -5.87 5.04
N ARG A 92 17.37 -5.77 4.62
CA ARG A 92 16.51 -4.62 4.96
C ARG A 92 16.15 -4.64 6.44
N LYS A 93 15.78 -5.80 6.96
CA LYS A 93 15.48 -6.02 8.39
C LYS A 93 16.69 -5.68 9.26
N ALA A 94 17.87 -6.20 8.92
CA ALA A 94 19.10 -5.90 9.65
C ALA A 94 19.41 -4.39 9.66
N ARG A 95 19.18 -3.70 8.53
CA ARG A 95 19.40 -2.25 8.46
C ARG A 95 18.42 -1.44 9.29
N VAL A 96 17.15 -1.84 9.32
CA VAL A 96 16.11 -1.23 10.15
C VAL A 96 16.47 -1.37 11.64
N GLU A 97 16.92 -2.56 12.06
CA GLU A 97 17.39 -2.83 13.42
C GLU A 97 18.62 -1.99 13.78
N GLU A 98 19.62 -1.94 12.91
CA GLU A 98 20.85 -1.13 13.09
C GLU A 98 20.54 0.37 13.29
N LEU A 99 19.57 0.88 12.54
CA LEU A 99 19.15 2.28 12.61
C LEU A 99 18.20 2.58 13.79
N GLY A 100 17.76 1.57 14.52
CA GLY A 100 16.82 1.72 15.63
C GLY A 100 15.43 2.20 15.19
N ILE A 101 15.03 1.93 13.93
CA ILE A 101 13.72 2.29 13.40
C ILE A 101 12.66 1.35 13.98
N ARG A 102 11.57 1.92 14.51
CA ARG A 102 10.49 1.12 15.10
C ARG A 102 9.68 0.39 14.02
N VAL A 103 9.51 -0.92 14.23
CA VAL A 103 8.62 -1.77 13.43
C VAL A 103 7.31 -1.90 14.19
N VAL A 104 6.19 -1.48 13.58
CA VAL A 104 4.85 -1.50 14.19
C VAL A 104 4.07 -2.76 13.85
N ALA A 105 4.40 -3.39 12.73
CA ALA A 105 3.87 -4.69 12.33
C ALA A 105 4.91 -5.43 11.48
N ALA A 106 4.99 -6.73 11.64
CA ALA A 106 5.84 -7.58 10.82
C ALA A 106 5.19 -8.95 10.62
N ARG A 107 5.49 -9.56 9.49
CA ARG A 107 5.17 -10.95 9.18
C ARG A 107 6.32 -11.57 8.43
N ASP A 108 6.80 -12.71 8.89
CA ASP A 108 7.83 -13.52 8.25
C ASP A 108 7.27 -14.91 7.98
N THR A 109 7.19 -15.31 6.71
CA THR A 109 6.84 -16.65 6.26
C THR A 109 7.86 -17.12 5.22
N GLU A 110 7.80 -18.39 4.83
CA GLU A 110 8.67 -18.94 3.79
C GLU A 110 8.46 -18.30 2.41
N THR A 111 7.27 -17.74 2.16
CA THR A 111 6.89 -17.21 0.83
C THR A 111 6.69 -15.72 0.79
N ALA A 112 6.59 -15.05 1.93
CA ALA A 112 6.38 -13.61 2.02
C ALA A 112 6.85 -13.05 3.35
N CYS A 113 7.49 -11.91 3.32
CA CYS A 113 7.85 -11.14 4.49
C CYS A 113 7.37 -9.71 4.31
N LEU A 114 6.94 -9.07 5.40
CA LEU A 114 6.64 -7.66 5.43
C LEU A 114 7.10 -7.03 6.74
N MET A 115 7.43 -5.75 6.70
CA MET A 115 7.61 -4.92 7.89
C MET A 115 7.06 -3.51 7.63
N GLN A 116 6.22 -3.04 8.56
CA GLN A 116 5.71 -1.68 8.57
C GLN A 116 6.51 -0.84 9.56
N LEU A 117 7.12 0.22 9.07
CA LEU A 117 7.94 1.13 9.86
C LEU A 117 7.10 2.30 10.38
N HIS A 118 7.43 2.74 11.61
CA HIS A 118 6.66 3.76 12.32
C HIS A 118 6.75 5.14 11.64
N PRO A 119 5.64 5.87 11.43
CA PRO A 119 5.63 7.15 10.72
C PRO A 119 6.57 8.21 11.25
N GLN A 120 6.76 8.29 12.56
CA GLN A 120 7.70 9.26 13.17
C GLN A 120 9.18 9.00 12.83
N ASP A 121 9.51 7.79 12.39
CA ASP A 121 10.89 7.42 12.02
C ASP A 121 11.10 7.46 10.50
N THR A 122 10.02 7.63 9.73
CA THR A 122 9.98 7.58 8.25
C THR A 122 9.48 8.87 7.60
N GLY A 123 9.44 9.97 8.34
CA GLY A 123 9.09 11.28 7.80
C GLY A 123 7.58 11.57 7.70
N GLY A 124 6.74 10.87 8.47
CA GLY A 124 5.31 11.21 8.63
C GLY A 124 4.32 10.24 7.98
N SER A 125 4.78 9.25 7.22
CA SER A 125 3.96 8.18 6.63
C SER A 125 4.47 6.82 7.06
N PHE A 126 3.61 5.81 7.14
CA PHE A 126 4.09 4.43 7.22
C PHE A 126 4.93 4.11 5.96
N LEU A 127 6.06 3.45 6.17
CA LEU A 127 6.82 2.81 5.11
C LEU A 127 6.73 1.30 5.32
N GLU A 128 6.17 0.58 4.36
CA GLU A 128 6.14 -0.87 4.35
C GLU A 128 7.17 -1.40 3.36
N ILE A 129 7.92 -2.42 3.78
CA ILE A 129 8.89 -3.11 2.94
C ILE A 129 8.50 -4.57 2.88
N ASP A 130 8.17 -5.03 1.68
CA ASP A 130 7.70 -6.37 1.40
C ASP A 130 8.71 -7.15 0.57
N TRP A 131 8.73 -8.45 0.78
CA TRP A 131 9.37 -9.43 -0.07
C TRP A 131 8.44 -10.61 -0.29
N HIS A 132 8.46 -11.14 -1.50
CA HIS A 132 7.70 -12.34 -1.87
C HIS A 132 8.54 -13.25 -2.75
N VAL A 133 8.29 -14.54 -2.68
CA VAL A 133 8.85 -15.51 -3.66
C VAL A 133 8.45 -15.05 -5.06
N GLY A 134 9.43 -15.01 -5.97
CA GLY A 134 9.24 -14.47 -7.32
C GLY A 134 9.27 -12.94 -7.38
N ALA A 135 9.88 -12.27 -6.40
CA ALA A 135 9.97 -10.81 -6.32
C ALA A 135 10.58 -10.13 -7.56
N ASP A 136 11.42 -10.84 -8.32
CA ASP A 136 12.01 -10.32 -9.56
C ASP A 136 10.97 -10.08 -10.66
N ASP A 137 9.88 -10.82 -10.66
CA ASP A 137 8.78 -10.65 -11.59
C ASP A 137 7.81 -9.56 -11.11
N LEU A 138 7.50 -8.61 -12.01
CA LEU A 138 6.63 -7.48 -11.66
C LEU A 138 5.18 -7.89 -11.42
N ILE A 139 4.70 -8.86 -12.14
CA ILE A 139 3.30 -9.31 -12.09
C ILE A 139 3.12 -10.47 -11.11
N PRO A 140 3.70 -11.65 -11.32
CA PRO A 140 3.52 -12.77 -10.41
C PRO A 140 4.07 -12.48 -9.01
N GLY A 141 5.17 -11.73 -8.92
CA GLY A 141 5.81 -11.38 -7.66
C GLY A 141 4.98 -10.48 -6.73
N TRP A 142 3.81 -10.00 -7.15
CA TRP A 142 2.88 -9.23 -6.31
C TRP A 142 1.51 -9.92 -6.12
N SER A 143 1.31 -11.07 -6.75
CA SER A 143 0.03 -11.79 -6.74
C SER A 143 -0.39 -12.36 -5.37
N HIS A 144 0.53 -12.47 -4.42
CA HIS A 144 0.13 -12.90 -3.08
C HIS A 144 -0.43 -11.76 -2.21
N ALA A 145 -0.15 -10.50 -2.52
CA ALA A 145 -0.76 -9.35 -1.87
C ALA A 145 -2.16 -9.09 -2.42
N ILE A 146 -2.40 -9.49 -3.68
CA ILE A 146 -3.65 -9.23 -4.39
C ILE A 146 -4.12 -10.53 -5.03
N ARG A 147 -5.30 -10.99 -4.65
CA ARG A 147 -5.93 -12.18 -5.22
C ARG A 147 -6.76 -11.80 -6.43
N GLY A 148 -6.71 -12.63 -7.46
CA GLY A 148 -7.54 -12.46 -8.67
C GLY A 148 -6.79 -11.87 -9.86
N PRO A 149 -7.47 -11.69 -11.00
CA PRO A 149 -6.88 -11.31 -12.27
C PRO A 149 -6.73 -9.78 -12.40
N TRP A 150 -6.06 -9.13 -11.44
CA TRP A 150 -5.89 -7.68 -11.43
C TRP A 150 -5.18 -7.15 -12.69
N GLN A 151 -4.41 -7.99 -13.36
CA GLN A 151 -3.71 -7.68 -14.61
C GLN A 151 -4.67 -7.26 -15.72
N ASP A 152 -5.89 -7.84 -15.73
CA ASP A 152 -6.92 -7.53 -16.72
C ASP A 152 -7.47 -6.10 -16.58
N PHE A 153 -7.21 -5.47 -15.44
CA PHE A 153 -7.62 -4.11 -15.12
C PHE A 153 -6.52 -3.06 -15.36
N ILE A 154 -5.34 -3.45 -15.85
CA ILE A 154 -4.29 -2.50 -16.16
C ILE A 154 -4.73 -1.61 -17.33
N ARG A 155 -4.77 -0.29 -17.08
CA ARG A 155 -5.06 0.75 -18.05
C ARG A 155 -3.91 1.73 -18.11
N THR A 156 -3.29 1.86 -19.26
CA THR A 156 -2.10 2.72 -19.47
C THR A 156 -2.33 3.86 -20.47
N GLY A 157 -3.59 4.11 -20.79
CA GLY A 157 -3.94 5.15 -21.77
C GLY A 157 -3.70 6.58 -21.29
N ARG A 158 -3.88 6.84 -19.98
CA ARG A 158 -3.67 8.17 -19.39
C ARG A 158 -2.46 8.20 -18.45
N VAL A 159 -2.30 7.17 -17.61
CA VAL A 159 -1.19 7.03 -16.66
C VAL A 159 -0.51 5.68 -16.86
N ARG A 160 0.82 5.61 -16.68
CA ARG A 160 1.59 4.39 -16.94
C ARG A 160 2.25 3.83 -15.69
N SER A 161 2.64 4.69 -14.77
CA SER A 161 3.36 4.29 -13.55
C SER A 161 3.31 5.40 -12.51
N ILE A 162 3.58 5.03 -11.25
CA ILE A 162 3.87 5.94 -10.16
C ILE A 162 5.39 6.09 -10.10
N VAL A 163 5.91 7.28 -10.40
CA VAL A 163 7.36 7.50 -10.49
C VAL A 163 8.00 7.83 -9.14
N ALA A 164 7.24 8.42 -8.23
CA ALA A 164 7.71 8.79 -6.88
C ALA A 164 6.54 8.97 -5.92
N ALA A 165 6.83 8.89 -4.62
CA ALA A 165 5.99 9.36 -3.54
C ALA A 165 6.77 10.40 -2.74
N GLU A 166 6.17 11.58 -2.54
CA GLU A 166 6.72 12.64 -1.69
C GLU A 166 5.92 12.68 -0.38
N ILE A 167 6.63 12.68 0.74
CA ILE A 167 6.04 12.76 2.07
C ILE A 167 6.30 14.14 2.60
N GLN A 168 5.22 14.86 2.91
CA GLN A 168 5.29 16.16 3.56
C GLN A 168 5.07 15.98 5.06
N SER A 169 6.06 16.28 5.87
CA SER A 169 6.04 16.22 7.33
C SER A 169 5.88 17.61 7.96
#